data_9b99e77d912dbd9d83e014be13bc4ed5
#
_entry.id   9b99e77d912dbd9d83e014be13bc4ed5
#
_cell.length_a   1.000
_cell.length_b   1.000
_cell.length_c   1.000
_cell.angle_alpha   90.00
_cell.angle_beta   90.00
_cell.angle_gamma   90.00
#
_symmetry.space_group_name_H-M   'P 1'
#
loop_
_entity.id
_entity.type
_entity.pdbx_description
1 polymer ?
#
loop_
_entity_poly.entity_id
_entity_poly.type
_entity_poly.pdbx_seq_one_letter_code
_entity_poly.pdbx_strand_id
1 'polypeptide(L)'
;RDYYASRGLGDVYKRQAIPFALVFPELKTEVGETNIYFQMLNEVLMLVSGLIAACMVLGFRKLPFSGLGLSLKGWGRSLLRGALFVVFLYVVGFGLSLLLGAVEVVGFLFSPISLLVSLLLYFFVAVTEEVIGRGFILGRMLDGGINKFVALFISAVLFSLMHLFNPNFAFVPFLNIMLAGCFLGASYIYTRNLCFPIALHWFWNWIQGSVLGYKVSGNEFSNENLLILHFPEENLINGGTFGFEGSILCSLLLVLGTVIILRHYYKGLEIKD
;
A
#
# COMPACT_ATOMS: atom_id res chain seq x y z
N ARG A 1 16.39 -21.42 -16.90
CA ARG A 1 14.92 -21.43 -17.16
C ARG A 1 14.23 -20.14 -16.66
N ASP A 2 14.84 -19.39 -15.73
CA ASP A 2 14.21 -18.22 -15.09
C ASP A 2 14.41 -16.90 -15.85
N TYR A 3 15.30 -16.88 -16.85
CA TYR A 3 15.60 -15.69 -17.66
C TYR A 3 14.45 -15.27 -18.62
N TYR A 4 13.53 -16.15 -18.97
CA TYR A 4 12.41 -15.88 -19.87
C TYR A 4 11.13 -15.43 -19.15
N ALA A 5 10.95 -15.79 -17.88
CA ALA A 5 9.78 -15.36 -17.09
C ALA A 5 9.84 -13.88 -16.73
N SER A 6 11.05 -13.34 -16.46
CA SER A 6 11.25 -11.91 -16.16
C SER A 6 11.03 -10.98 -17.37
N ARG A 7 11.19 -11.48 -18.61
CA ARG A 7 10.93 -10.71 -19.82
C ARG A 7 9.44 -10.45 -20.09
N GLY A 8 8.57 -11.41 -19.79
CA GLY A 8 7.13 -11.29 -20.08
C GLY A 8 6.41 -10.25 -19.24
N LEU A 9 6.76 -10.11 -17.96
CA LEU A 9 6.16 -9.10 -17.05
C LEU A 9 6.69 -7.69 -17.37
N GLY A 10 8.00 -7.54 -17.64
CA GLY A 10 8.57 -6.27 -18.07
C GLY A 10 7.90 -5.72 -19.34
N ASP A 11 7.39 -6.59 -20.21
CA ASP A 11 6.73 -6.18 -21.47
C ASP A 11 5.28 -5.67 -21.25
N VAL A 12 4.57 -6.10 -20.22
CA VAL A 12 3.22 -5.60 -19.89
C VAL A 12 3.32 -4.16 -19.33
N TYR A 13 4.23 -3.91 -18.41
CA TYR A 13 4.49 -2.54 -17.91
C TYR A 13 5.04 -1.63 -19.02
N LYS A 14 5.91 -2.16 -19.91
CA LYS A 14 6.39 -1.41 -21.08
C LYS A 14 5.25 -1.03 -22.03
N ARG A 15 4.26 -1.88 -22.25
CA ARG A 15 3.12 -1.58 -23.15
C ARG A 15 2.19 -0.51 -22.58
N GLN A 16 2.01 -0.43 -21.25
CA GLN A 16 1.26 0.65 -20.61
C GLN A 16 2.03 1.97 -20.61
N ALA A 17 3.36 1.92 -20.57
CA ALA A 17 4.23 3.10 -20.63
C ALA A 17 4.55 3.56 -22.07
N ILE A 18 4.25 2.76 -23.12
CA ILE A 18 4.54 3.08 -24.52
C ILE A 18 3.98 4.44 -24.97
N PRO A 19 2.71 4.80 -24.71
CA PRO A 19 2.20 6.11 -25.10
C PRO A 19 2.97 7.26 -24.48
N PHE A 20 3.43 7.08 -23.24
CA PHE A 20 4.18 8.09 -22.48
C PHE A 20 5.65 8.17 -22.90
N ALA A 21 6.29 7.04 -23.13
CA ALA A 21 7.66 6.97 -23.59
C ALA A 21 7.83 7.52 -25.04
N LEU A 22 6.74 7.62 -25.79
CA LEU A 22 6.73 8.30 -27.11
C LEU A 22 6.66 9.82 -26.97
N VAL A 23 6.04 10.33 -25.91
CA VAL A 23 5.88 11.78 -25.66
C VAL A 23 7.08 12.36 -24.90
N PHE A 24 7.71 11.56 -24.04
CA PHE A 24 8.85 11.97 -23.20
C PHE A 24 10.01 10.98 -23.33
N PRO A 25 10.73 10.97 -24.47
CA PRO A 25 11.81 10.01 -24.71
C PRO A 25 12.99 10.13 -23.72
N GLU A 26 13.22 11.30 -23.15
CA GLU A 26 14.24 11.54 -22.11
C GLU A 26 13.97 10.86 -20.77
N LEU A 27 12.75 10.38 -20.52
CA LEU A 27 12.41 9.61 -19.31
C LEU A 27 12.68 8.11 -19.47
N LYS A 28 13.19 7.68 -20.62
CA LYS A 28 13.66 6.30 -20.82
C LYS A 28 14.97 6.13 -20.07
N THR A 29 14.92 5.44 -18.93
CA THR A 29 16.12 4.91 -18.29
C THR A 29 16.57 3.63 -18.97
N GLU A 30 17.86 3.31 -18.88
CA GLU A 30 18.39 2.04 -19.34
C GLU A 30 17.64 0.88 -18.68
N VAL A 31 17.52 -0.24 -19.39
CA VAL A 31 16.72 -1.40 -18.97
C VAL A 31 17.21 -1.91 -17.62
N GLY A 32 16.49 -1.61 -16.55
CA GLY A 32 16.77 -2.11 -15.18
C GLY A 32 16.66 -1.07 -14.06
N GLU A 33 16.78 0.22 -14.34
CA GLU A 33 16.64 1.27 -13.32
C GLU A 33 15.32 2.02 -13.50
N THR A 34 14.40 1.87 -12.55
CA THR A 34 13.17 2.65 -12.53
C THR A 34 13.43 4.00 -11.90
N ASN A 35 13.38 5.06 -12.71
CA ASN A 35 13.48 6.42 -12.21
C ASN A 35 12.26 6.74 -11.32
N ILE A 36 12.51 7.14 -10.08
CA ILE A 36 11.47 7.46 -9.09
C ILE A 36 10.49 8.55 -9.58
N TYR A 37 10.96 9.51 -10.37
CA TYR A 37 10.12 10.55 -10.95
C TYR A 37 9.16 9.99 -12.02
N PHE A 38 9.59 8.99 -12.78
CA PHE A 38 8.73 8.29 -13.74
C PHE A 38 7.66 7.47 -13.01
N GLN A 39 8.01 6.80 -11.93
CA GLN A 39 7.05 6.09 -11.08
C GLN A 39 6.03 7.07 -10.48
N MET A 40 6.48 8.21 -9.95
CA MET A 40 5.59 9.23 -9.39
C MET A 40 4.63 9.80 -10.45
N LEU A 41 5.10 10.01 -11.68
CA LEU A 41 4.25 10.42 -12.78
C LEU A 41 3.19 9.36 -13.12
N ASN A 42 3.57 8.09 -13.18
CA ASN A 42 2.63 6.98 -13.41
C ASN A 42 1.57 6.92 -12.31
N GLU A 43 1.93 7.07 -11.04
CA GLU A 43 0.98 7.07 -9.92
C GLU A 43 0.00 8.25 -9.99
N VAL A 44 0.47 9.44 -10.34
CA VAL A 44 -0.40 10.60 -10.56
C VAL A 44 -1.39 10.35 -11.69
N LEU A 45 -0.94 9.74 -12.79
CA LEU A 45 -1.81 9.41 -13.92
C LEU A 45 -2.82 8.31 -13.56
N MET A 46 -2.41 7.31 -12.81
CA MET A 46 -3.32 6.28 -12.28
C MET A 46 -4.37 6.90 -11.37
N LEU A 47 -3.97 7.81 -10.48
CA LEU A 47 -4.90 8.54 -9.62
C LEU A 47 -5.91 9.35 -10.45
N VAL A 48 -5.44 10.14 -11.41
CA VAL A 48 -6.30 10.96 -12.27
C VAL A 48 -7.27 10.09 -13.07
N SER A 49 -6.78 9.03 -13.71
CA SER A 49 -7.64 8.10 -14.48
C SER A 49 -8.64 7.36 -13.59
N GLY A 50 -8.22 6.92 -12.40
CA GLY A 50 -9.09 6.30 -11.41
C GLY A 50 -10.19 7.25 -10.91
N LEU A 51 -9.85 8.52 -10.64
CA LEU A 51 -10.81 9.56 -10.26
C LEU A 51 -11.79 9.85 -11.40
N ILE A 52 -11.32 9.97 -12.66
CA ILE A 52 -12.19 10.16 -13.83
C ILE A 52 -13.17 8.99 -13.95
N ALA A 53 -12.68 7.75 -13.89
CA ALA A 53 -13.53 6.56 -13.96
C ALA A 53 -14.56 6.53 -12.83
N ALA A 54 -14.15 6.84 -11.59
CA ALA A 54 -15.05 6.93 -10.45
C ALA A 54 -16.11 8.04 -10.64
N CYS A 55 -15.71 9.23 -11.11
CA CYS A 55 -16.63 10.33 -11.42
C CYS A 55 -17.64 9.95 -12.51
N MET A 56 -17.21 9.27 -13.56
CA MET A 56 -18.10 8.82 -14.63
C MET A 56 -19.16 7.85 -14.09
N VAL A 57 -18.75 6.83 -13.34
CA VAL A 57 -19.70 5.85 -12.76
C VAL A 57 -20.65 6.50 -11.76
N LEU A 58 -20.15 7.39 -10.89
CA LEU A 58 -20.97 8.12 -9.93
C LEU A 58 -21.96 9.06 -10.67
N GLY A 59 -21.51 9.75 -11.72
CA GLY A 59 -22.34 10.62 -12.54
C GLY A 59 -23.44 9.86 -13.24
N PHE A 60 -23.17 8.73 -13.89
CA PHE A 60 -24.17 7.86 -14.50
C PHE A 60 -25.21 7.36 -13.49
N ARG A 61 -24.79 7.09 -12.25
CA ARG A 61 -25.67 6.64 -11.17
C ARG A 61 -26.29 7.78 -10.37
N LYS A 62 -26.03 9.04 -10.70
CA LYS A 62 -26.47 10.24 -9.97
C LYS A 62 -26.08 10.21 -8.47
N LEU A 63 -24.93 9.63 -8.15
CA LEU A 63 -24.41 9.55 -6.79
C LEU A 63 -23.45 10.72 -6.51
N PRO A 64 -23.42 11.25 -5.27
CA PRO A 64 -22.54 12.35 -4.92
C PRO A 64 -21.08 11.90 -4.86
N PHE A 65 -20.15 12.74 -5.28
CA PHE A 65 -18.71 12.50 -5.22
C PHE A 65 -18.20 12.30 -3.77
N SER A 66 -18.86 12.94 -2.81
CA SER A 66 -18.60 12.75 -1.37
C SER A 66 -18.72 11.29 -0.91
N GLY A 67 -19.45 10.46 -1.66
CA GLY A 67 -19.58 9.02 -1.42
C GLY A 67 -18.25 8.23 -1.57
N LEU A 68 -17.20 8.81 -2.15
CA LEU A 68 -15.85 8.23 -2.16
C LEU A 68 -15.14 8.32 -0.80
N GLY A 69 -15.68 9.09 0.16
CA GLY A 69 -15.06 9.26 1.48
C GLY A 69 -13.88 10.22 1.51
N LEU A 70 -13.68 11.01 0.45
CA LEU A 70 -12.67 12.07 0.37
C LEU A 70 -13.14 13.29 1.17
N SER A 71 -12.97 13.25 2.49
CA SER A 71 -13.26 14.36 3.39
C SER A 71 -12.01 14.76 4.13
N LEU A 72 -11.67 16.05 4.12
CA LEU A 72 -10.54 16.58 4.86
C LEU A 72 -10.83 16.79 6.36
N LYS A 73 -12.07 16.52 6.79
CA LYS A 73 -12.45 16.66 8.20
C LYS A 73 -11.68 15.68 9.07
N GLY A 74 -10.91 16.19 10.00
CA GLY A 74 -10.09 15.39 10.92
C GLY A 74 -8.80 14.84 10.30
N TRP A 75 -8.40 15.34 9.11
CA TRP A 75 -7.19 14.90 8.40
C TRP A 75 -5.95 14.88 9.29
N GLY A 76 -5.57 16.00 9.92
CA GLY A 76 -4.35 16.08 10.74
C GLY A 76 -4.35 15.07 11.90
N ARG A 77 -5.51 14.86 12.56
CA ARG A 77 -5.63 13.86 13.63
C ARG A 77 -5.52 12.44 13.10
N SER A 78 -6.14 12.16 11.96
CA SER A 78 -6.07 10.85 11.31
C SER A 78 -4.67 10.54 10.81
N LEU A 79 -3.98 11.55 10.23
CA LEU A 79 -2.60 11.46 9.79
C LEU A 79 -1.67 11.09 10.96
N LEU A 80 -1.73 11.84 12.05
CA LEU A 80 -0.89 11.60 13.21
C LEU A 80 -1.17 10.21 13.83
N ARG A 81 -2.44 9.84 14.01
CA ARG A 81 -2.81 8.53 14.58
C ARG A 81 -2.38 7.39 13.67
N GLY A 82 -2.57 7.51 12.35
CA GLY A 82 -2.14 6.51 11.37
C GLY A 82 -0.64 6.35 11.38
N ALA A 83 0.12 7.46 11.32
CA ALA A 83 1.57 7.45 11.37
C ALA A 83 2.10 6.78 12.65
N LEU A 84 1.61 7.20 13.83
CA LEU A 84 2.03 6.64 15.11
C LEU A 84 1.69 5.14 15.23
N PHE A 85 0.53 4.75 14.72
CA PHE A 85 0.13 3.35 14.77
C PHE A 85 1.02 2.46 13.89
N VAL A 86 1.36 2.93 12.68
CA VAL A 86 2.27 2.22 11.79
C VAL A 86 3.69 2.18 12.36
N VAL A 87 4.19 3.29 12.92
CA VAL A 87 5.49 3.31 13.62
C VAL A 87 5.51 2.25 14.73
N PHE A 88 4.47 2.19 15.55
CA PHE A 88 4.36 1.17 16.60
C PHE A 88 4.44 -0.25 16.02
N LEU A 89 3.68 -0.55 14.95
CA LEU A 89 3.69 -1.87 14.32
C LEU A 89 5.08 -2.22 13.76
N TYR A 90 5.77 -1.26 13.11
CA TYR A 90 7.12 -1.51 12.60
C TYR A 90 8.18 -1.59 13.71
N VAL A 91 8.07 -0.81 14.78
CA VAL A 91 8.98 -0.98 15.94
C VAL A 91 8.88 -2.40 16.48
N VAL A 92 7.67 -2.95 16.57
CA VAL A 92 7.48 -4.35 17.01
C VAL A 92 7.97 -5.33 15.94
N GLY A 93 7.51 -5.20 14.69
CA GLY A 93 7.82 -6.17 13.62
C GLY A 93 9.28 -6.17 13.22
N PHE A 94 9.86 -5.00 13.00
CA PHE A 94 11.28 -4.86 12.66
C PHE A 94 12.17 -5.24 13.85
N GLY A 95 11.79 -4.84 15.06
CA GLY A 95 12.48 -5.25 16.29
C GLY A 95 12.51 -6.77 16.46
N LEU A 96 11.39 -7.46 16.20
CA LEU A 96 11.36 -8.92 16.20
C LEU A 96 12.21 -9.53 15.09
N SER A 97 12.21 -8.94 13.88
CA SER A 97 13.07 -9.40 12.77
C SER A 97 14.56 -9.33 13.13
N LEU A 98 14.98 -8.25 13.80
CA LEU A 98 16.35 -8.09 14.30
C LEU A 98 16.66 -9.10 15.42
N LEU A 99 15.79 -9.25 16.42
CA LEU A 99 15.98 -10.17 17.54
C LEU A 99 16.07 -11.63 17.11
N LEU A 100 15.36 -12.00 16.05
CA LEU A 100 15.38 -13.34 15.46
C LEU A 100 16.54 -13.57 14.49
N GLY A 101 17.40 -12.55 14.26
CA GLY A 101 18.49 -12.63 13.29
C GLY A 101 18.04 -12.79 11.84
N ALA A 102 16.78 -12.44 11.56
CA ALA A 102 16.21 -12.57 10.21
C ALA A 102 16.65 -11.42 9.30
N VAL A 103 17.13 -10.33 9.87
CA VAL A 103 17.65 -9.16 9.17
C VAL A 103 18.73 -8.48 10.01
N GLU A 104 19.71 -7.89 9.35
CA GLU A 104 20.82 -7.15 9.96
C GLU A 104 20.87 -5.74 9.39
N VAL A 105 21.13 -4.73 10.23
CA VAL A 105 21.41 -3.37 9.78
C VAL A 105 22.91 -3.25 9.55
N VAL A 106 23.32 -3.11 8.29
CA VAL A 106 24.73 -3.06 7.90
C VAL A 106 25.21 -1.64 7.58
N GLY A 107 24.29 -0.66 7.51
CA GLY A 107 24.67 0.73 7.26
C GLY A 107 23.51 1.70 7.30
N PHE A 108 23.85 2.98 7.13
CA PHE A 108 22.93 4.11 7.06
C PHE A 108 23.27 4.98 5.86
N LEU A 109 22.25 5.40 5.11
CA LEU A 109 22.37 6.37 4.03
C LEU A 109 21.34 7.48 4.23
N PHE A 110 21.77 8.65 4.71
CA PHE A 110 20.85 9.78 4.91
C PHE A 110 20.80 10.67 3.66
N SER A 111 19.76 10.49 2.86
CA SER A 111 19.45 11.31 1.69
C SER A 111 18.10 12.03 1.91
N PRO A 112 18.09 13.30 2.40
CA PRO A 112 16.86 14.01 2.66
C PRO A 112 15.97 14.18 1.43
N ILE A 113 16.57 14.36 0.25
CA ILE A 113 15.85 14.52 -1.01
C ILE A 113 15.14 13.22 -1.38
N SER A 114 15.83 12.08 -1.33
CA SER A 114 15.24 10.77 -1.62
C SER A 114 14.13 10.41 -0.65
N LEU A 115 14.30 10.71 0.64
CA LEU A 115 13.25 10.52 1.65
C LEU A 115 12.02 11.38 1.40
N LEU A 116 12.17 12.62 0.96
CA LEU A 116 11.05 13.51 0.64
C LEU A 116 10.35 13.10 -0.66
N VAL A 117 11.12 12.76 -1.70
CA VAL A 117 10.56 12.33 -2.99
C VAL A 117 9.79 11.02 -2.83
N SER A 118 10.36 10.04 -2.11
CA SER A 118 9.67 8.78 -1.82
C SER A 118 8.45 8.96 -0.90
N LEU A 119 8.50 9.90 0.05
CA LEU A 119 7.34 10.26 0.86
C LEU A 119 6.17 10.71 -0.02
N LEU A 120 6.43 11.57 -1.01
CA LEU A 120 5.42 12.01 -1.98
C LEU A 120 4.95 10.88 -2.90
N LEU A 121 5.87 10.03 -3.38
CA LEU A 121 5.51 8.87 -4.19
C LEU A 121 4.51 7.97 -3.45
N TYR A 122 4.86 7.54 -2.24
CA TYR A 122 3.99 6.67 -1.45
C TYR A 122 2.68 7.34 -1.01
N PHE A 123 2.65 8.66 -0.90
CA PHE A 123 1.40 9.38 -0.73
C PHE A 123 0.46 9.18 -1.93
N PHE A 124 0.96 9.37 -3.15
CA PHE A 124 0.15 9.15 -4.36
C PHE A 124 -0.28 7.69 -4.50
N VAL A 125 0.60 6.73 -4.27
CA VAL A 125 0.26 5.29 -4.22
C VAL A 125 -0.90 5.06 -3.25
N ALA A 126 -0.76 5.49 -2.00
CA ALA A 126 -1.77 5.30 -0.97
C ALA A 126 -3.12 5.97 -1.34
N VAL A 127 -3.10 7.19 -1.84
CA VAL A 127 -4.34 7.88 -2.26
C VAL A 127 -5.01 7.14 -3.41
N THR A 128 -4.24 6.74 -4.43
CA THR A 128 -4.76 6.02 -5.61
C THR A 128 -5.44 4.72 -5.19
N GLU A 129 -4.72 3.90 -4.44
CA GLU A 129 -5.21 2.57 -4.06
C GLU A 129 -6.36 2.63 -3.05
N GLU A 130 -6.34 3.57 -2.10
CA GLU A 130 -7.44 3.73 -1.15
C GLU A 130 -8.70 4.31 -1.80
N VAL A 131 -8.58 5.24 -2.74
CA VAL A 131 -9.72 5.75 -3.50
C VAL A 131 -10.38 4.63 -4.30
N ILE A 132 -9.60 3.79 -4.97
CA ILE A 132 -10.14 2.67 -5.76
C ILE A 132 -10.66 1.57 -4.83
N GLY A 133 -9.84 1.07 -3.91
CA GLY A 133 -10.16 -0.10 -3.08
C GLY A 133 -11.23 0.18 -2.03
N ARG A 134 -11.14 1.31 -1.32
CA ARG A 134 -12.05 1.62 -0.20
C ARG A 134 -13.11 2.64 -0.60
N GLY A 135 -12.72 3.71 -1.24
CA GLY A 135 -13.66 4.73 -1.69
C GLY A 135 -14.64 4.20 -2.70
N PHE A 136 -14.16 3.56 -3.75
CA PHE A 136 -15.02 3.07 -4.83
C PHE A 136 -15.50 1.64 -4.57
N ILE A 137 -14.65 0.62 -4.52
CA ILE A 137 -15.06 -0.79 -4.45
C ILE A 137 -15.83 -1.07 -3.15
N LEU A 138 -15.17 -0.91 -1.99
CA LEU A 138 -15.79 -1.15 -0.68
C LEU A 138 -16.98 -0.21 -0.46
N GLY A 139 -16.81 1.06 -0.81
CA GLY A 139 -17.86 2.06 -0.69
C GLY A 139 -19.13 1.68 -1.41
N ARG A 140 -19.05 1.25 -2.67
CA ARG A 140 -20.24 0.84 -3.47
C ARG A 140 -20.90 -0.43 -2.95
N MET A 141 -20.12 -1.40 -2.43
CA MET A 141 -20.68 -2.59 -1.79
C MET A 141 -21.50 -2.24 -0.53
N LEU A 142 -20.96 -1.33 0.29
CA LEU A 142 -21.65 -0.86 1.49
C LEU A 142 -22.94 -0.07 1.16
N ASP A 143 -22.91 0.76 0.11
CA ASP A 143 -24.08 1.50 -0.35
C ASP A 143 -25.14 0.57 -0.97
N GLY A 144 -24.72 -0.56 -1.53
CA GLY A 144 -25.61 -1.63 -2.00
C GLY A 144 -26.19 -2.49 -0.89
N GLY A 145 -25.93 -2.18 0.39
CA GLY A 145 -26.49 -2.90 1.54
C GLY A 145 -25.80 -4.23 1.86
N ILE A 146 -24.63 -4.51 1.27
CA ILE A 146 -23.86 -5.70 1.60
C ILE A 146 -23.35 -5.56 3.06
N ASN A 147 -23.44 -6.66 3.82
CA ASN A 147 -22.92 -6.69 5.18
C ASN A 147 -21.47 -6.16 5.22
N LYS A 148 -21.18 -5.26 6.14
CA LYS A 148 -19.90 -4.53 6.17
C LYS A 148 -18.66 -5.42 6.28
N PHE A 149 -18.75 -6.55 6.98
CA PHE A 149 -17.63 -7.49 7.11
C PHE A 149 -17.46 -8.34 5.85
N VAL A 150 -18.56 -8.71 5.19
CA VAL A 150 -18.52 -9.40 3.90
C VAL A 150 -17.95 -8.47 2.83
N ALA A 151 -18.42 -7.21 2.77
CA ALA A 151 -17.89 -6.21 1.86
C ALA A 151 -16.38 -5.95 2.08
N LEU A 152 -15.97 -5.84 3.34
CA LEU A 152 -14.57 -5.69 3.72
C LEU A 152 -13.72 -6.86 3.22
N PHE A 153 -14.18 -8.09 3.46
CA PHE A 153 -13.47 -9.30 3.01
C PHE A 153 -13.36 -9.37 1.47
N ILE A 154 -14.45 -9.15 0.75
CA ILE A 154 -14.45 -9.16 -0.72
C ILE A 154 -13.51 -8.07 -1.26
N SER A 155 -13.59 -6.85 -0.71
CA SER A 155 -12.69 -5.75 -1.09
C SER A 155 -11.21 -6.09 -0.83
N ALA A 156 -10.91 -6.76 0.27
CA ALA A 156 -9.57 -7.19 0.63
C ALA A 156 -9.03 -8.27 -0.33
N VAL A 157 -9.85 -9.23 -0.73
CA VAL A 157 -9.50 -10.23 -1.75
C VAL A 157 -9.22 -9.54 -3.09
N LEU A 158 -10.09 -8.63 -3.52
CA LEU A 158 -9.88 -7.89 -4.78
C LEU A 158 -8.61 -7.03 -4.71
N PHE A 159 -8.33 -6.41 -3.57
CA PHE A 159 -7.09 -5.67 -3.35
C PHE A 159 -5.85 -6.55 -3.51
N SER A 160 -5.86 -7.75 -2.95
CA SER A 160 -4.76 -8.70 -3.14
C SER A 160 -4.63 -9.18 -4.59
N LEU A 161 -5.74 -9.42 -5.28
CA LEU A 161 -5.73 -9.81 -6.69
C LEU A 161 -5.19 -8.70 -7.62
N MET A 162 -5.33 -7.43 -7.26
CA MET A 162 -4.71 -6.33 -8.02
C MET A 162 -3.18 -6.37 -7.97
N HIS A 163 -2.59 -7.03 -6.97
CA HIS A 163 -1.14 -7.21 -6.81
C HIS A 163 -0.60 -8.52 -7.42
N LEU A 164 -1.45 -9.31 -8.07
CA LEU A 164 -1.10 -10.65 -8.59
C LEU A 164 0.13 -10.64 -9.53
N PHE A 165 0.35 -9.53 -10.23
CA PHE A 165 1.46 -9.39 -11.18
C PHE A 165 2.70 -8.72 -10.58
N ASN A 166 2.70 -8.44 -9.29
CA ASN A 166 3.88 -7.90 -8.63
C ASN A 166 5.02 -8.95 -8.62
N PRO A 167 6.27 -8.50 -8.66
CA PRO A 167 7.42 -9.40 -8.57
C PRO A 167 7.36 -10.26 -7.31
N ASN A 168 7.72 -11.53 -7.44
CA ASN A 168 7.79 -12.50 -6.34
C ASN A 168 6.47 -12.71 -5.57
N PHE A 169 5.32 -12.42 -6.20
CA PHE A 169 4.02 -12.67 -5.61
C PHE A 169 3.79 -14.18 -5.44
N ALA A 170 3.44 -14.59 -4.23
CA ALA A 170 3.28 -15.99 -3.83
C ALA A 170 2.15 -16.11 -2.80
N PHE A 171 1.93 -17.30 -2.25
CA PHE A 171 0.79 -17.54 -1.34
C PHE A 171 0.83 -16.70 -0.06
N VAL A 172 1.99 -16.56 0.61
CA VAL A 172 2.09 -15.74 1.84
C VAL A 172 1.92 -14.25 1.52
N PRO A 173 2.59 -13.66 0.51
CA PRO A 173 2.26 -12.34 -0.02
C PRO A 173 0.77 -12.14 -0.33
N PHE A 174 0.12 -13.10 -1.02
CA PHE A 174 -1.32 -13.02 -1.29
C PHE A 174 -2.14 -12.86 -0.01
N LEU A 175 -1.89 -13.70 0.99
CA LEU A 175 -2.59 -13.63 2.28
C LEU A 175 -2.31 -12.31 3.00
N ASN A 176 -1.07 -11.83 3.00
CA ASN A 176 -0.71 -10.61 3.70
C ASN A 176 -1.27 -9.36 3.03
N ILE A 177 -1.27 -9.27 1.70
CA ILE A 177 -1.91 -8.16 0.99
C ILE A 177 -3.44 -8.20 1.21
N MET A 178 -4.05 -9.39 1.28
CA MET A 178 -5.45 -9.52 1.67
C MET A 178 -5.69 -9.06 3.12
N LEU A 179 -4.83 -9.44 4.08
CA LEU A 179 -4.90 -8.97 5.47
C LEU A 179 -4.68 -7.46 5.55
N ALA A 180 -3.75 -6.89 4.76
CA ALA A 180 -3.57 -5.45 4.61
C ALA A 180 -4.86 -4.79 4.06
N GLY A 181 -5.53 -5.45 3.12
CA GLY A 181 -6.84 -5.05 2.64
C GLY A 181 -7.88 -4.90 3.76
N CYS A 182 -7.94 -5.87 4.66
CA CYS A 182 -8.79 -5.83 5.85
C CYS A 182 -8.35 -4.73 6.84
N PHE A 183 -7.05 -4.64 7.13
CA PHE A 183 -6.46 -3.66 8.05
C PHE A 183 -6.76 -2.22 7.63
N LEU A 184 -6.51 -1.88 6.37
CA LEU A 184 -6.75 -0.56 5.80
C LEU A 184 -8.25 -0.23 5.72
N GLY A 185 -9.11 -1.21 5.39
CA GLY A 185 -10.55 -1.02 5.30
C GLY A 185 -11.30 -1.04 6.63
N ALA A 186 -10.66 -1.51 7.72
CA ALA A 186 -11.31 -1.72 9.02
C ALA A 186 -11.95 -0.46 9.62
N SER A 187 -11.33 0.70 9.46
CA SER A 187 -11.91 1.97 9.92
C SER A 187 -12.97 2.51 8.95
N TYR A 188 -12.77 2.28 7.65
CA TYR A 188 -13.65 2.79 6.61
C TYR A 188 -15.07 2.24 6.69
N ILE A 189 -15.25 0.97 7.06
CA ILE A 189 -16.58 0.35 7.21
C ILE A 189 -17.44 1.01 8.31
N TYR A 190 -16.86 1.81 9.19
CA TYR A 190 -17.56 2.58 10.23
C TYR A 190 -17.61 4.08 9.94
N THR A 191 -16.57 4.64 9.35
CA THR A 191 -16.39 6.09 9.23
C THR A 191 -16.75 6.64 7.86
N ARG A 192 -16.69 5.81 6.83
CA ARG A 192 -16.81 6.23 5.42
C ARG A 192 -15.84 7.37 5.06
N ASN A 193 -14.68 7.42 5.71
CA ASN A 193 -13.67 8.45 5.54
C ASN A 193 -12.32 7.82 5.25
N LEU A 194 -11.65 8.29 4.19
CA LEU A 194 -10.37 7.77 3.70
C LEU A 194 -9.15 8.34 4.43
N CYS A 195 -9.28 9.38 5.27
CA CYS A 195 -8.13 10.02 5.90
C CYS A 195 -7.24 9.05 6.69
N PHE A 196 -7.85 8.16 7.49
CA PHE A 196 -7.10 7.22 8.32
C PHE A 196 -6.55 6.04 7.51
N PRO A 197 -7.33 5.39 6.60
CA PRO A 197 -6.79 4.40 5.67
C PRO A 197 -5.60 4.91 4.86
N ILE A 198 -5.72 6.11 4.26
CA ILE A 198 -4.61 6.73 3.50
C ILE A 198 -3.39 6.95 4.40
N ALA A 199 -3.57 7.44 5.63
CA ALA A 199 -2.47 7.65 6.56
C ALA A 199 -1.77 6.32 6.93
N LEU A 200 -2.53 5.26 7.23
CA LEU A 200 -1.98 3.93 7.50
C LEU A 200 -1.18 3.42 6.31
N HIS A 201 -1.75 3.44 5.11
CA HIS A 201 -1.13 2.93 3.89
C HIS A 201 0.11 3.72 3.51
N TRP A 202 0.02 5.05 3.52
CA TRP A 202 1.12 5.95 3.21
C TRP A 202 2.36 5.70 4.08
N PHE A 203 2.18 5.73 5.42
CA PHE A 203 3.29 5.52 6.35
C PHE A 203 3.75 4.07 6.37
N TRP A 204 2.86 3.10 6.11
CA TRP A 204 3.25 1.70 5.95
C TRP A 204 4.28 1.55 4.83
N ASN A 205 3.95 2.00 3.63
CA ASN A 205 4.84 1.87 2.48
C ASN A 205 6.12 2.69 2.64
N TRP A 206 6.01 3.93 3.11
CA TRP A 206 7.18 4.80 3.26
C TRP A 206 8.15 4.30 4.32
N ILE A 207 7.67 3.85 5.47
CA ILE A 207 8.53 3.29 6.52
C ILE A 207 9.14 1.98 6.04
N GLN A 208 8.36 1.09 5.45
CA GLN A 208 8.86 -0.19 4.94
C GLN A 208 9.97 0.01 3.90
N GLY A 209 9.71 0.82 2.88
CA GLY A 209 10.62 1.02 1.76
C GLY A 209 11.76 1.97 2.11
N SER A 210 11.45 3.25 2.31
CA SER A 210 12.46 4.30 2.35
C SER A 210 13.18 4.41 3.70
N VAL A 211 12.52 4.07 4.81
CA VAL A 211 13.17 4.13 6.13
C VAL A 211 13.87 2.81 6.43
N LEU A 212 13.18 1.69 6.35
CA LEU A 212 13.72 0.39 6.75
C LEU A 212 14.49 -0.32 5.62
N GLY A 213 14.23 -0.01 4.34
CA GLY A 213 14.96 -0.61 3.22
C GLY A 213 14.45 -1.99 2.78
N TYR A 214 13.23 -2.38 3.15
CA TYR A 214 12.58 -3.55 2.55
C TYR A 214 11.97 -3.21 1.18
N LYS A 215 11.78 -4.20 0.34
CA LYS A 215 10.90 -4.07 -0.81
C LYS A 215 9.45 -3.85 -0.36
N VAL A 216 8.67 -3.11 -1.14
CA VAL A 216 7.26 -2.84 -0.89
C VAL A 216 6.45 -3.60 -1.93
N SER A 217 5.66 -4.57 -1.48
CA SER A 217 4.87 -5.45 -2.35
C SER A 217 5.68 -6.05 -3.51
N GLY A 218 6.92 -6.47 -3.22
CA GLY A 218 7.85 -7.04 -4.20
C GLY A 218 8.59 -6.03 -5.06
N ASN A 219 8.25 -4.74 -5.01
CA ASN A 219 8.86 -3.67 -5.80
C ASN A 219 9.95 -2.94 -5.00
N GLU A 220 10.96 -2.48 -5.74
CA GLU A 220 12.03 -1.63 -5.22
C GLU A 220 11.90 -0.25 -5.85
N PHE A 221 11.54 0.75 -5.05
CA PHE A 221 11.26 2.09 -5.53
C PHE A 221 12.44 3.06 -5.40
N SER A 222 13.43 2.72 -4.60
CA SER A 222 14.64 3.51 -4.39
C SER A 222 15.78 2.64 -3.87
N ASN A 223 16.99 2.91 -4.32
CA ASN A 223 18.21 2.32 -3.79
C ASN A 223 18.82 3.17 -2.66
N GLU A 224 18.21 4.33 -2.34
CA GLU A 224 18.66 5.25 -1.31
C GLU A 224 17.72 5.20 -0.09
N ASN A 225 17.75 4.08 0.63
CA ASN A 225 16.98 3.88 1.83
C ASN A 225 17.79 4.31 3.06
N LEU A 226 17.12 4.81 4.11
CA LEU A 226 17.79 5.28 5.32
C LEU A 226 18.59 4.16 6.00
N LEU A 227 18.01 2.95 6.13
CA LEU A 227 18.71 1.77 6.60
C LEU A 227 19.16 0.91 5.42
N ILE A 228 20.39 0.42 5.47
CA ILE A 228 20.90 -0.59 4.56
C ILE A 228 20.79 -1.92 5.28
N LEU A 229 19.94 -2.80 4.76
CA LEU A 229 19.67 -4.11 5.34
C LEU A 229 20.46 -5.21 4.63
N HIS A 230 20.90 -6.18 5.41
CA HIS A 230 21.39 -7.47 4.95
C HIS A 230 20.43 -8.57 5.41
N PHE A 231 20.09 -9.47 4.51
CA PHE A 231 19.26 -10.64 4.77
C PHE A 231 20.14 -11.88 4.74
N PRO A 232 20.52 -12.47 5.90
CA PRO A 232 21.41 -13.63 5.95
C PRO A 232 20.89 -14.82 5.14
N GLU A 233 19.57 -15.06 5.21
CA GLU A 233 18.85 -16.03 4.41
C GLU A 233 17.44 -15.52 4.12
N GLU A 234 16.93 -15.74 2.90
CA GLU A 234 15.54 -15.47 2.59
C GLU A 234 14.63 -16.51 3.28
N ASN A 235 13.74 -16.04 4.14
CA ASN A 235 12.85 -16.91 4.90
C ASN A 235 11.50 -16.25 5.20
N LEU A 236 10.59 -17.03 5.81
CA LEU A 236 9.24 -16.56 6.14
C LEU A 236 9.20 -15.53 7.28
N ILE A 237 10.30 -15.28 7.99
CA ILE A 237 10.35 -14.28 9.07
C ILE A 237 10.65 -12.90 8.48
N ASN A 238 11.56 -12.82 7.51
CA ASN A 238 11.93 -11.55 6.85
C ASN A 238 11.13 -11.24 5.59
N GLY A 239 10.39 -12.22 5.06
CA GLY A 239 9.54 -12.07 3.89
C GLY A 239 10.25 -12.22 2.54
N GLY A 240 11.56 -12.53 2.56
CA GLY A 240 12.36 -12.80 1.36
C GLY A 240 12.33 -11.67 0.35
N THR A 241 12.31 -12.07 -0.92
CA THR A 241 12.32 -11.14 -2.08
C THR A 241 11.04 -10.32 -2.24
N PHE A 242 9.95 -10.61 -1.53
CA PHE A 242 8.74 -9.77 -1.56
C PHE A 242 8.82 -8.59 -0.60
N GLY A 243 9.71 -8.65 0.39
CA GLY A 243 9.84 -7.70 1.47
C GLY A 243 9.03 -8.10 2.71
N PHE A 244 8.93 -7.19 3.70
CA PHE A 244 8.29 -7.48 4.98
C PHE A 244 6.87 -8.04 4.85
N GLU A 245 6.13 -7.63 3.83
CA GLU A 245 4.78 -8.13 3.51
C GLU A 245 4.76 -9.61 3.06
N GLY A 246 5.91 -10.21 2.76
CA GLY A 246 6.06 -11.66 2.56
C GLY A 246 6.21 -12.45 3.86
N SER A 247 6.23 -11.82 5.03
CA SER A 247 6.58 -12.45 6.30
C SER A 247 5.38 -12.89 7.14
N ILE A 248 5.58 -13.90 7.99
CA ILE A 248 4.60 -14.30 9.01
C ILE A 248 4.46 -13.20 10.09
N LEU A 249 5.53 -12.47 10.37
CA LEU A 249 5.47 -11.34 11.30
C LEU A 249 4.49 -10.28 10.81
N CYS A 250 4.49 -9.98 9.52
CA CYS A 250 3.52 -9.10 8.89
C CYS A 250 2.09 -9.61 9.09
N SER A 251 1.84 -10.92 8.85
CA SER A 251 0.52 -11.53 9.06
C SER A 251 -0.01 -11.26 10.46
N LEU A 252 0.82 -11.52 11.48
CA LEU A 252 0.45 -11.34 12.90
C LEU A 252 0.14 -9.88 13.23
N LEU A 253 0.97 -8.95 12.74
CA LEU A 253 0.79 -7.52 12.97
C LEU A 253 -0.46 -6.98 12.28
N LEU A 254 -0.74 -7.41 11.05
CA LEU A 254 -1.93 -6.99 10.31
C LEU A 254 -3.22 -7.50 10.97
N VAL A 255 -3.22 -8.76 11.45
CA VAL A 255 -4.36 -9.30 12.23
C VAL A 255 -4.54 -8.52 13.53
N LEU A 256 -3.46 -8.32 14.30
CA LEU A 256 -3.51 -7.56 15.55
C LEU A 256 -4.00 -6.13 15.33
N GLY A 257 -3.44 -5.44 14.34
CA GLY A 257 -3.81 -4.08 13.96
C GLY A 257 -5.28 -3.97 13.54
N THR A 258 -5.76 -4.92 12.73
CA THR A 258 -7.16 -5.00 12.31
C THR A 258 -8.08 -5.15 13.52
N VAL A 259 -7.77 -6.07 14.43
CA VAL A 259 -8.57 -6.30 15.67
C VAL A 259 -8.59 -5.05 16.54
N ILE A 260 -7.46 -4.36 16.71
CA ILE A 260 -7.40 -3.10 17.50
C ILE A 260 -8.31 -2.04 16.87
N ILE A 261 -8.24 -1.83 15.55
CA ILE A 261 -9.06 -0.84 14.84
C ILE A 261 -10.55 -1.20 14.97
N LEU A 262 -10.93 -2.45 14.69
CA LEU A 262 -12.32 -2.89 14.76
C LEU A 262 -12.89 -2.71 16.17
N ARG A 263 -12.14 -3.09 17.23
CA ARG A 263 -12.56 -2.91 18.62
C ARG A 263 -12.72 -1.44 19.01
N HIS A 264 -11.81 -0.58 18.54
CA HIS A 264 -11.88 0.86 18.80
C HIS A 264 -13.18 1.47 18.26
N TYR A 265 -13.52 1.17 17.02
CA TYR A 265 -14.73 1.71 16.39
C TYR A 265 -16.02 1.04 16.89
N TYR A 266 -15.97 -0.26 17.23
CA TYR A 266 -17.12 -0.97 17.80
C TYR A 266 -17.51 -0.37 19.17
N LYS A 267 -16.56 -0.21 20.08
CA LYS A 267 -16.81 0.42 21.40
C LYS A 267 -17.29 1.87 21.27
N GLY A 268 -16.84 2.60 20.26
CA GLY A 268 -17.31 3.96 19.97
C GLY A 268 -18.76 4.05 19.52
N LEU A 269 -19.40 2.95 19.10
CA LEU A 269 -20.83 2.86 18.80
C LEU A 269 -21.64 2.58 20.09
N GLU A 270 -21.17 1.63 20.94
CA GLU A 270 -21.86 1.28 22.19
C GLU A 270 -21.98 2.44 23.19
N ILE A 271 -21.08 3.44 23.12
CA ILE A 271 -21.10 4.61 24.02
C ILE A 271 -22.09 5.69 23.53
N LYS A 272 -22.61 5.57 22.31
CA LYS A 272 -23.52 6.56 21.70
C LYS A 272 -24.98 6.14 21.72
N ASP A 273 -25.25 4.89 22.04
CA ASP A 273 -26.59 4.33 22.29
C ASP A 273 -26.92 4.40 23.79
#